data_75e9735a3612d630e284d5364d7edead
#
_entry.id   75e9735a3612d630e284d5364d7edead
#
_cell.length_a   1.000
_cell.length_b   1.000
_cell.length_c   1.000
_cell.angle_alpha   90.00
_cell.angle_beta   90.00
_cell.angle_gamma   90.00
#
_symmetry.space_group_name_H-M   'P 1'
#
loop_
_entity.id
_entity.type
_entity.pdbx_description
1 polymer ?
#
loop_
_entity_poly.entity_id
_entity_poly.type
_entity_poly.pdbx_seq_one_letter_code
_entity_poly.pdbx_strand_id
1 'polypeptide(L)'
;MRRYLRFFLIVAVLALILAAASPAAAATCYFWEQLGEYICESEVETAVPDSFVTPATPDDTLFGRRWYGRLADNTNVYSQPSRASVVVRNVGDGYLFATVNRWFDNEAGEKWYEINYNEYVHEDDLTLTEPAEFQGVAVLQQPQRPFGWVVQDVTPSREPDGEPDDLFAELPRHTFVQIYDAVVGEEDWLWYDIGNGRWVRQTYFSIVDVSPRPESVGENEFWTEVDLYEQTFAAYEGDRMVYATLISSGLNRWPTREGLFQVWDRFYEYKMSGAEGQVDYYFLEDIPYIMYFDETIGAALHGTYWHDRFGYKHSHGCVNMPIKDAEWTFNWSSDAPNDLWVWVHTSDPYTHLETNE
;
A
#
# COMPACT_ATOMS: atom_id res chain seq x y z
N MET A 1 -87.02 -9.43 28.77
CA MET A 1 -86.93 -8.01 29.03
C MET A 1 -85.77 -7.72 30.00
N ARG A 2 -84.59 -7.58 29.61
CA ARG A 2 -83.47 -6.94 30.30
C ARG A 2 -82.37 -6.79 29.30
N ARG A 3 -82.10 -5.57 28.89
CA ARG A 3 -80.99 -5.16 28.04
C ARG A 3 -79.70 -5.24 28.84
N TYR A 4 -78.68 -5.96 28.37
CA TYR A 4 -77.34 -5.89 28.87
C TYR A 4 -76.44 -5.06 27.90
N LEU A 5 -76.08 -3.90 28.37
CA LEU A 5 -75.12 -2.98 27.75
C LEU A 5 -73.76 -3.51 28.04
N ARG A 6 -72.98 -3.91 26.99
CA ARG A 6 -71.61 -4.28 27.14
C ARG A 6 -70.73 -3.04 26.85
N PHE A 7 -70.09 -2.55 27.89
CA PHE A 7 -69.01 -1.59 27.79
C PHE A 7 -67.76 -2.28 27.22
N PHE A 8 -67.31 -1.85 26.09
CA PHE A 8 -65.96 -2.16 25.62
C PHE A 8 -64.97 -1.14 26.21
N LEU A 9 -64.13 -1.59 27.10
CA LEU A 9 -63.01 -0.83 27.58
C LEU A 9 -61.89 -0.90 26.48
N ILE A 10 -61.61 0.21 25.81
CA ILE A 10 -60.45 0.35 24.93
C ILE A 10 -59.28 0.75 25.83
N VAL A 11 -58.39 -0.19 26.09
CA VAL A 11 -57.11 0.09 26.73
C VAL A 11 -56.17 0.57 25.64
N ALA A 12 -55.96 1.88 25.56
CA ALA A 12 -54.90 2.46 24.72
C ALA A 12 -53.58 2.22 25.43
N VAL A 13 -52.78 1.28 24.89
CA VAL A 13 -51.40 1.09 25.31
C VAL A 13 -50.57 2.20 24.61
N LEU A 14 -50.26 3.26 25.33
CA LEU A 14 -49.25 4.22 24.93
C LEU A 14 -47.88 3.54 25.05
N ALA A 15 -47.31 3.09 23.93
CA ALA A 15 -45.92 2.71 23.89
C ALA A 15 -45.09 4.01 23.95
N LEU A 16 -44.57 4.33 25.12
CA LEU A 16 -43.48 5.30 25.27
C LEU A 16 -42.24 4.70 24.60
N ILE A 17 -41.91 5.19 23.40
CA ILE A 17 -40.60 5.01 22.83
C ILE A 17 -39.65 5.92 23.63
N LEU A 18 -39.01 5.38 24.66
CA LEU A 18 -37.82 5.97 25.24
C LEU A 18 -36.74 5.88 24.15
N ALA A 19 -36.56 6.96 23.40
CA ALA A 19 -35.30 7.19 22.70
C ALA A 19 -34.24 7.24 23.81
N ALA A 20 -33.46 6.17 23.94
CA ALA A 20 -32.25 6.21 24.71
C ALA A 20 -31.34 7.25 24.04
N ALA A 21 -31.36 8.48 24.59
CA ALA A 21 -30.28 9.42 24.28
C ALA A 21 -28.99 8.71 24.70
N SER A 22 -28.13 8.45 23.75
CA SER A 22 -26.75 8.06 24.06
C SER A 22 -26.21 9.06 25.08
N PRO A 23 -25.57 8.62 26.16
CA PRO A 23 -24.96 9.56 27.08
C PRO A 23 -24.00 10.42 26.25
N ALA A 24 -24.25 11.72 26.20
CA ALA A 24 -23.25 12.66 25.70
C ALA A 24 -21.99 12.37 26.51
N ALA A 25 -20.95 11.90 25.84
CA ALA A 25 -19.70 11.66 26.49
C ALA A 25 -19.27 12.97 27.12
N ALA A 26 -18.93 12.92 28.39
CA ALA A 26 -18.56 14.10 29.14
C ALA A 26 -17.22 14.61 28.62
N ALA A 27 -17.21 15.78 27.99
CA ALA A 27 -15.97 16.44 27.60
C ALA A 27 -15.08 16.56 28.85
N THR A 28 -13.88 16.02 28.79
CA THR A 28 -12.88 16.16 29.84
C THR A 28 -12.27 17.53 29.70
N CYS A 29 -12.62 18.46 30.58
CA CYS A 29 -12.06 19.80 30.59
C CYS A 29 -10.95 19.87 31.64
N TYR A 30 -9.79 20.42 31.24
CA TYR A 30 -8.69 20.72 32.16
C TYR A 30 -8.35 22.22 32.12
N PHE A 31 -7.95 22.75 33.26
CA PHE A 31 -7.58 24.14 33.34
C PHE A 31 -6.12 24.32 32.92
N TRP A 32 -5.88 25.10 31.87
CA TRP A 32 -4.54 25.41 31.42
C TRP A 32 -4.03 26.68 32.13
N GLU A 33 -3.17 26.50 33.10
CA GLU A 33 -2.68 27.61 33.98
C GLU A 33 -1.98 28.71 33.18
N GLN A 34 -1.33 28.42 32.07
CA GLN A 34 -0.59 29.39 31.26
C GLN A 34 -1.50 30.31 30.47
N LEU A 35 -2.69 29.86 30.10
CA LEU A 35 -3.68 30.63 29.36
C LEU A 35 -4.79 31.16 30.24
N GLY A 36 -4.93 30.67 31.47
CA GLY A 36 -5.99 31.05 32.39
C GLY A 36 -7.38 30.59 31.96
N GLU A 37 -7.48 29.61 31.05
CA GLU A 37 -8.71 29.13 30.46
C GLU A 37 -8.91 27.62 30.60
N TYR A 38 -10.18 27.16 30.65
CA TYR A 38 -10.52 25.76 30.56
C TYR A 38 -10.47 25.32 29.11
N ILE A 39 -9.59 24.37 28.81
CA ILE A 39 -9.59 23.65 27.53
C ILE A 39 -10.41 22.39 27.75
N CYS A 40 -11.55 22.31 27.08
CA CYS A 40 -12.34 21.10 27.05
C CYS A 40 -11.89 20.30 25.84
N GLU A 41 -11.39 19.09 26.06
CA GLU A 41 -11.37 18.10 25.01
C GLU A 41 -12.83 17.82 24.68
N SER A 42 -13.37 18.49 23.66
CA SER A 42 -14.48 17.91 22.95
C SER A 42 -14.00 16.51 22.55
N GLU A 43 -14.79 15.48 22.68
CA GLU A 43 -14.54 14.27 21.90
C GLU A 43 -14.43 14.71 20.46
N VAL A 44 -13.23 15.04 20.07
CA VAL A 44 -12.87 15.06 18.67
C VAL A 44 -13.13 13.61 18.29
N GLU A 45 -14.14 13.44 17.47
CA GLU A 45 -14.42 12.20 16.77
C GLU A 45 -13.05 11.61 16.47
N THR A 46 -12.68 10.57 17.21
CA THR A 46 -11.43 9.88 16.90
C THR A 46 -11.53 9.58 15.44
N ALA A 47 -10.64 10.17 14.66
CA ALA A 47 -10.57 9.97 13.23
C ALA A 47 -10.27 8.48 13.00
N VAL A 48 -11.25 7.64 13.20
CA VAL A 48 -11.17 6.23 12.89
C VAL A 48 -11.76 6.09 11.51
N PRO A 49 -10.89 5.92 10.53
CA PRO A 49 -11.32 5.68 9.15
C PRO A 49 -12.01 4.31 8.99
N ASP A 50 -12.24 3.58 10.06
CA ASP A 50 -12.66 2.18 10.10
C ASP A 50 -13.99 1.87 9.38
N SER A 51 -14.75 2.88 8.99
CA SER A 51 -16.04 2.65 8.32
C SER A 51 -15.95 2.54 6.80
N PHE A 52 -14.88 3.01 6.15
CA PHE A 52 -14.79 3.02 4.70
C PHE A 52 -13.66 2.17 4.10
N VAL A 53 -12.72 1.73 4.91
CA VAL A 53 -11.63 0.85 4.48
C VAL A 53 -11.51 -0.39 5.35
N THR A 54 -10.95 -1.45 4.81
CA THR A 54 -10.55 -2.65 5.55
C THR A 54 -9.29 -3.24 4.92
N PRO A 55 -8.36 -3.80 5.71
CA PRO A 55 -7.26 -4.56 5.15
C PRO A 55 -7.78 -5.66 4.22
N ALA A 56 -7.20 -5.79 3.05
CA ALA A 56 -7.54 -6.89 2.16
C ALA A 56 -7.05 -8.21 2.78
N THR A 57 -7.78 -9.29 2.55
CA THR A 57 -7.37 -10.63 2.98
C THR A 57 -7.04 -11.44 1.73
N PRO A 58 -5.79 -11.39 1.25
CA PRO A 58 -5.41 -12.16 0.08
C PRO A 58 -5.34 -13.65 0.39
N ASP A 59 -5.45 -14.46 -0.67
CA ASP A 59 -5.19 -15.89 -0.60
C ASP A 59 -3.68 -16.12 -0.47
N ASP A 60 -3.23 -16.60 0.68
CA ASP A 60 -1.81 -16.84 1.02
C ASP A 60 -1.16 -18.05 0.28
N THR A 61 -1.78 -18.56 -0.77
CA THR A 61 -1.34 -19.83 -1.37
C THR A 61 0.03 -19.80 -2.04
N LEU A 62 0.45 -18.65 -2.58
CA LEU A 62 1.80 -18.49 -3.15
C LEU A 62 2.81 -18.01 -2.11
N PHE A 63 2.46 -16.97 -1.36
CA PHE A 63 3.34 -16.31 -0.43
C PHE A 63 3.91 -17.23 0.67
N GLY A 64 3.12 -18.14 1.20
CA GLY A 64 3.53 -19.09 2.24
C GLY A 64 4.39 -20.27 1.76
N ARG A 65 4.67 -20.39 0.46
CA ARG A 65 5.35 -21.56 -0.12
C ARG A 65 6.74 -21.29 -0.66
N ARG A 66 7.15 -20.02 -0.77
CA ARG A 66 8.41 -19.64 -1.39
C ARG A 66 9.27 -18.82 -0.48
N TRP A 67 10.54 -19.15 -0.50
CA TRP A 67 11.59 -18.37 0.11
C TRP A 67 12.41 -17.73 -1.00
N TYR A 68 12.84 -16.51 -0.78
CA TYR A 68 13.68 -15.78 -1.72
C TYR A 68 15.00 -15.42 -1.07
N GLY A 69 16.08 -15.40 -1.84
CA GLY A 69 17.38 -15.02 -1.35
C GLY A 69 18.13 -14.14 -2.30
N ARG A 70 18.77 -13.13 -1.76
CA ARG A 70 19.75 -12.30 -2.49
C ARG A 70 21.06 -13.05 -2.59
N LEU A 71 21.54 -13.23 -3.81
CA LEU A 71 22.85 -13.80 -4.09
C LEU A 71 23.93 -12.73 -3.95
N ALA A 72 25.07 -13.11 -3.38
CA ALA A 72 26.27 -12.26 -3.40
C ALA A 72 26.85 -12.20 -4.81
N ASP A 73 27.60 -11.12 -5.10
CA ASP A 73 28.29 -10.98 -6.37
C ASP A 73 29.25 -12.15 -6.62
N ASN A 74 29.34 -12.61 -7.86
CA ASN A 74 30.21 -13.70 -8.27
C ASN A 74 29.97 -15.05 -7.54
N THR A 75 28.77 -15.26 -7.01
CA THR A 75 28.40 -16.54 -6.37
C THR A 75 28.54 -17.70 -7.34
N ASN A 76 29.20 -18.76 -6.91
CA ASN A 76 29.23 -20.03 -7.61
C ASN A 76 28.02 -20.88 -7.21
N VAL A 77 27.35 -21.40 -8.22
CA VAL A 77 26.26 -22.38 -8.07
C VAL A 77 26.85 -23.77 -8.30
N TYR A 78 26.62 -24.68 -7.38
CA TYR A 78 27.21 -26.01 -7.35
C TYR A 78 26.21 -27.10 -7.71
N SER A 79 26.70 -28.22 -8.30
CA SER A 79 25.87 -29.39 -8.64
C SER A 79 25.47 -30.25 -7.44
N GLN A 80 26.14 -30.09 -6.29
CA GLN A 80 25.89 -30.74 -5.02
C GLN A 80 26.19 -29.78 -3.87
N PRO A 81 25.67 -30.00 -2.67
CA PRO A 81 25.89 -29.14 -1.51
C PRO A 81 27.31 -29.30 -0.94
N SER A 82 28.32 -29.00 -1.74
CA SER A 82 29.74 -29.04 -1.41
C SER A 82 30.53 -28.12 -2.32
N ARG A 83 31.41 -27.30 -1.74
CA ARG A 83 32.36 -26.46 -2.49
C ARG A 83 33.37 -27.26 -3.31
N ALA A 84 33.52 -28.55 -3.05
CA ALA A 84 34.35 -29.47 -3.83
C ALA A 84 33.61 -30.05 -5.07
N SER A 85 32.32 -29.84 -5.20
CA SER A 85 31.53 -30.30 -6.34
C SER A 85 31.73 -29.43 -7.59
N VAL A 86 31.13 -29.85 -8.69
CA VAL A 86 31.22 -29.14 -9.96
C VAL A 86 30.49 -27.80 -9.84
N VAL A 87 31.15 -26.71 -10.23
CA VAL A 87 30.47 -25.41 -10.41
C VAL A 87 29.65 -25.48 -11.69
N VAL A 88 28.32 -25.40 -11.55
CA VAL A 88 27.36 -25.41 -12.67
C VAL A 88 27.43 -24.09 -13.43
N ARG A 89 27.45 -22.98 -12.68
CA ARG A 89 27.55 -21.62 -13.21
C ARG A 89 28.07 -20.67 -12.14
N ASN A 90 28.54 -19.50 -12.57
CA ASN A 90 28.79 -18.34 -11.74
C ASN A 90 27.74 -17.27 -12.10
N VAL A 91 27.15 -16.62 -11.11
CA VAL A 91 26.06 -15.67 -11.34
C VAL A 91 26.52 -14.29 -11.81
N GLY A 92 27.83 -13.98 -11.70
CA GLY A 92 28.38 -12.66 -11.99
C GLY A 92 28.03 -11.61 -10.94
N ASP A 93 28.17 -10.35 -11.31
CA ASP A 93 27.85 -9.19 -10.46
C ASP A 93 26.47 -8.66 -10.81
N GLY A 94 25.72 -8.15 -9.82
CA GLY A 94 24.43 -7.51 -10.06
C GLY A 94 23.46 -7.54 -8.88
N TYR A 95 22.25 -7.13 -9.15
CA TYR A 95 21.13 -7.21 -8.21
C TYR A 95 20.37 -8.52 -8.45
N LEU A 96 20.86 -9.58 -7.80
CA LEU A 96 20.52 -10.97 -8.14
C LEU A 96 19.73 -11.61 -7.02
N PHE A 97 18.57 -12.16 -7.36
CA PHE A 97 17.72 -12.91 -6.44
C PHE A 97 17.29 -14.24 -7.04
N ALA A 98 17.28 -15.26 -6.18
CA ALA A 98 16.84 -16.60 -6.52
C ALA A 98 15.73 -17.06 -5.59
N THR A 99 14.89 -17.94 -6.09
CA THR A 99 13.93 -18.68 -5.29
C THR A 99 14.64 -19.82 -4.56
N VAL A 100 14.41 -19.92 -3.26
CA VAL A 100 14.95 -21.00 -2.43
C VAL A 100 13.91 -22.09 -2.28
N ASN A 101 14.17 -23.27 -2.84
CA ASN A 101 13.27 -24.41 -2.77
C ASN A 101 13.32 -25.10 -1.41
N ARG A 102 14.52 -25.23 -0.85
CA ARG A 102 14.78 -25.81 0.47
C ARG A 102 16.20 -25.50 0.93
N TRP A 103 16.45 -25.74 2.22
CA TRP A 103 17.79 -25.70 2.80
C TRP A 103 18.02 -26.89 3.71
N PHE A 104 19.27 -27.24 3.91
CA PHE A 104 19.69 -28.34 4.77
C PHE A 104 21.17 -28.19 5.12
N ASP A 105 21.57 -28.88 6.16
CA ASP A 105 22.99 -29.02 6.53
C ASP A 105 23.57 -30.23 5.80
N ASN A 106 24.76 -30.09 5.20
CA ASN A 106 25.48 -31.19 4.60
C ASN A 106 26.18 -32.05 5.67
N GLU A 107 26.90 -33.10 5.27
CA GLU A 107 27.61 -33.99 6.19
C GLU A 107 28.70 -33.28 7.00
N ALA A 108 29.20 -32.13 6.53
CA ALA A 108 30.19 -31.32 7.23
C ALA A 108 29.54 -30.33 8.22
N GLY A 109 28.21 -30.23 8.26
CA GLY A 109 27.45 -29.28 9.08
C GLY A 109 27.38 -27.86 8.48
N GLU A 110 27.62 -27.74 7.19
CA GLU A 110 27.49 -26.47 6.46
C GLU A 110 26.07 -26.36 5.89
N LYS A 111 25.45 -25.16 6.03
CA LYS A 111 24.11 -24.90 5.48
C LYS A 111 24.19 -24.58 3.99
N TRP A 112 23.31 -25.22 3.24
CA TRP A 112 23.18 -25.08 1.80
C TRP A 112 21.75 -24.81 1.39
N TYR A 113 21.56 -23.95 0.39
CA TYR A 113 20.28 -23.61 -0.23
C TYR A 113 20.20 -24.28 -1.60
N GLU A 114 19.12 -25.01 -1.86
CA GLU A 114 18.78 -25.48 -3.20
C GLU A 114 17.91 -24.40 -3.87
N ILE A 115 18.45 -23.75 -4.91
CA ILE A 115 17.77 -22.67 -5.65
C ILE A 115 17.07 -23.17 -6.90
N ASN A 116 17.58 -24.24 -7.51
CA ASN A 116 16.98 -24.95 -8.61
C ASN A 116 17.26 -26.45 -8.46
N TYR A 117 16.63 -27.28 -9.28
CA TYR A 117 16.87 -28.72 -9.26
C TYR A 117 18.36 -29.04 -9.48
N ASN A 118 19.02 -29.63 -8.47
CA ASN A 118 20.47 -29.89 -8.44
C ASN A 118 21.37 -28.65 -8.59
N GLU A 119 20.90 -27.48 -8.18
CA GLU A 119 21.67 -26.25 -8.08
C GLU A 119 21.71 -25.76 -6.63
N TYR A 120 22.91 -25.65 -6.08
CA TYR A 120 23.14 -25.38 -4.66
C TYR A 120 24.03 -24.17 -4.46
N VAL A 121 23.67 -23.35 -3.47
CA VAL A 121 24.42 -22.17 -3.02
C VAL A 121 24.72 -22.31 -1.53
N HIS A 122 25.93 -21.97 -1.11
CA HIS A 122 26.32 -21.97 0.29
C HIS A 122 25.69 -20.80 1.05
N GLU A 123 25.44 -20.97 2.36
CA GLU A 123 24.82 -19.91 3.18
C GLU A 123 25.59 -18.58 3.22
N ASP A 124 26.92 -18.59 3.06
CA ASP A 124 27.73 -17.37 2.99
C ASP A 124 27.43 -16.53 1.75
N ASP A 125 26.91 -17.15 0.70
CA ASP A 125 26.73 -16.54 -0.62
C ASP A 125 25.26 -16.21 -0.93
N LEU A 126 24.33 -16.44 0.03
CA LEU A 126 22.90 -16.15 -0.10
C LEU A 126 22.30 -15.63 1.21
N THR A 127 21.71 -14.47 1.14
CA THR A 127 20.95 -13.88 2.27
C THR A 127 19.44 -14.02 1.99
N LEU A 128 18.72 -14.70 2.87
CA LEU A 128 17.26 -14.79 2.76
C LEU A 128 16.63 -13.41 2.86
N THR A 129 15.60 -13.20 2.07
CA THR A 129 14.83 -11.96 2.01
C THR A 129 13.44 -12.22 2.57
N GLU A 130 13.01 -11.34 3.45
CA GLU A 130 11.64 -11.33 3.96
C GLU A 130 10.86 -10.28 3.16
N PRO A 131 9.81 -10.67 2.44
CA PRO A 131 8.93 -9.72 1.77
C PRO A 131 8.26 -8.76 2.75
N ALA A 132 7.90 -7.58 2.27
CA ALA A 132 7.22 -6.58 3.11
C ALA A 132 5.92 -7.12 3.69
N GLU A 133 5.68 -6.83 4.96
CA GLU A 133 4.41 -7.14 5.64
C GLU A 133 3.32 -6.11 5.31
N PHE A 134 3.71 -4.94 4.78
CA PHE A 134 2.76 -3.89 4.40
C PHE A 134 1.74 -4.40 3.40
N GLN A 135 0.52 -3.96 3.59
CA GLN A 135 -0.63 -4.22 2.73
C GLN A 135 -1.51 -2.98 2.67
N GLY A 136 -2.06 -2.71 1.49
CA GLY A 136 -3.06 -1.68 1.26
C GLY A 136 -4.42 -2.00 1.87
N VAL A 137 -5.42 -1.26 1.47
CA VAL A 137 -6.77 -1.33 2.04
C VAL A 137 -7.82 -1.53 0.94
N ALA A 138 -8.80 -2.38 1.20
CA ALA A 138 -10.02 -2.42 0.41
C ALA A 138 -10.94 -1.26 0.82
N VAL A 139 -11.48 -0.55 -0.18
CA VAL A 139 -12.35 0.60 0.03
C VAL A 139 -13.81 0.13 -0.03
N LEU A 140 -14.49 0.17 1.11
CA LEU A 140 -15.87 -0.30 1.25
C LEU A 140 -16.91 0.76 0.85
N GLN A 141 -16.59 2.02 1.07
CA GLN A 141 -17.42 3.18 0.74
C GLN A 141 -16.53 4.24 0.08
N GLN A 142 -17.10 4.98 -0.87
CA GLN A 142 -16.37 6.05 -1.54
C GLN A 142 -15.83 7.05 -0.52
N PRO A 143 -14.51 7.28 -0.47
CA PRO A 143 -13.91 8.25 0.43
C PRO A 143 -14.46 9.66 0.19
N GLN A 144 -14.71 10.39 1.27
CA GLN A 144 -15.17 11.77 1.21
C GLN A 144 -14.00 12.77 1.44
N ARG A 145 -12.84 12.25 1.76
CA ARG A 145 -11.61 12.99 2.04
C ARG A 145 -10.41 12.17 1.61
N PRO A 146 -9.31 12.81 1.27
CA PRO A 146 -8.05 12.13 1.02
C PRO A 146 -7.62 11.30 2.24
N PHE A 147 -6.92 10.23 1.98
CA PHE A 147 -6.33 9.36 2.98
C PHE A 147 -4.98 8.85 2.48
N GLY A 148 -4.22 8.20 3.32
CA GLY A 148 -2.94 7.64 2.89
C GLY A 148 -2.15 7.03 4.02
N TRP A 149 -0.85 7.02 3.87
CA TRP A 149 0.05 6.37 4.82
C TRP A 149 1.26 7.23 5.14
N VAL A 150 1.70 7.12 6.38
CA VAL A 150 3.01 7.61 6.80
C VAL A 150 4.09 6.81 6.06
N VAL A 151 5.01 7.48 5.36
CA VAL A 151 6.12 6.82 4.64
C VAL A 151 7.44 6.86 5.41
N GLN A 152 7.53 7.67 6.45
CA GLN A 152 8.66 7.76 7.38
C GLN A 152 8.13 8.12 8.77
N ASP A 153 8.65 7.46 9.81
CA ASP A 153 8.27 7.73 11.20
C ASP A 153 8.27 9.23 11.50
N VAL A 154 7.19 9.72 12.13
CA VAL A 154 7.02 11.14 12.40
C VAL A 154 6.20 11.38 13.68
N THR A 155 6.62 12.37 14.47
CA THR A 155 5.82 12.90 15.57
C THR A 155 5.10 14.16 15.09
N PRO A 156 3.75 14.21 15.16
CA PRO A 156 2.98 15.38 14.74
C PRO A 156 3.31 16.63 15.56
N SER A 157 3.08 17.81 14.95
CA SER A 157 3.06 19.11 15.62
C SER A 157 1.61 19.53 15.96
N ARG A 158 1.44 20.60 16.76
CA ARG A 158 0.13 21.17 17.07
C ARG A 158 -0.38 22.16 16.01
N GLU A 159 0.52 22.66 15.20
CA GLU A 159 0.25 23.66 14.18
C GLU A 159 1.17 23.45 12.99
N PRO A 160 0.80 23.94 11.80
CA PRO A 160 1.71 23.97 10.64
C PRO A 160 3.02 24.68 11.00
N ASP A 161 4.14 24.24 10.44
CA ASP A 161 5.50 24.71 10.72
C ASP A 161 5.95 24.60 12.19
N GLY A 162 5.16 23.93 13.02
CA GLY A 162 5.48 23.69 14.43
C GLY A 162 6.50 22.58 14.63
N GLU A 163 7.19 22.63 15.76
CA GLU A 163 8.05 21.53 16.19
C GLU A 163 7.21 20.30 16.61
N PRO A 164 7.77 19.08 16.50
CA PRO A 164 7.11 17.88 17.02
C PRO A 164 6.71 18.05 18.49
N ASP A 165 5.49 17.65 18.84
CA ASP A 165 4.98 17.75 20.20
C ASP A 165 5.07 16.42 20.94
N ASP A 166 5.82 16.37 22.04
CA ASP A 166 6.04 15.16 22.86
C ASP A 166 4.75 14.58 23.48
N LEU A 167 3.63 15.32 23.43
CA LEU A 167 2.33 14.81 23.87
C LEU A 167 1.63 13.94 22.82
N PHE A 168 2.08 14.01 21.59
CA PHE A 168 1.61 13.12 20.52
C PHE A 168 2.50 11.88 20.44
N ALA A 169 1.89 10.74 20.22
CA ALA A 169 2.63 9.54 19.92
C ALA A 169 3.28 9.65 18.53
N GLU A 170 4.51 9.14 18.41
CA GLU A 170 5.12 8.95 17.11
C GLU A 170 4.26 8.04 16.25
N LEU A 171 4.07 8.42 15.00
CA LEU A 171 3.38 7.63 13.99
C LEU A 171 4.42 6.81 13.22
N PRO A 172 4.43 5.49 13.39
CA PRO A 172 5.32 4.63 12.63
C PRO A 172 5.00 4.68 11.13
N ARG A 173 6.01 4.42 10.32
CA ARG A 173 5.85 4.16 8.89
C ARG A 173 4.72 3.16 8.65
N HIS A 174 3.95 3.37 7.59
CA HIS A 174 2.75 2.60 7.20
C HIS A 174 1.52 2.83 8.09
N THR A 175 1.58 3.77 9.06
CA THR A 175 0.36 4.19 9.76
C THR A 175 -0.63 4.79 8.76
N PHE A 176 -1.84 4.24 8.73
CA PHE A 176 -2.94 4.78 7.93
C PHE A 176 -3.47 6.08 8.54
N VAL A 177 -3.70 7.09 7.70
CA VAL A 177 -4.23 8.39 8.13
C VAL A 177 -5.30 8.88 7.17
N GLN A 178 -6.20 9.72 7.67
CA GLN A 178 -7.15 10.49 6.87
C GLN A 178 -6.79 11.98 6.98
N ILE A 179 -6.95 12.71 5.88
CA ILE A 179 -6.65 14.14 5.83
C ILE A 179 -7.93 14.93 6.06
N TYR A 180 -7.90 15.82 7.03
CA TYR A 180 -9.04 16.65 7.42
C TYR A 180 -8.94 18.07 6.88
N ASP A 181 -7.72 18.60 6.76
CA ASP A 181 -7.42 19.92 6.23
C ASP A 181 -5.99 19.93 5.67
N ALA A 182 -5.70 20.92 4.81
CA ALA A 182 -4.39 21.14 4.23
C ALA A 182 -4.09 22.62 4.13
N VAL A 183 -2.91 23.04 4.55
CA VAL A 183 -2.45 24.43 4.45
C VAL A 183 -1.02 24.48 3.93
N VAL A 184 -0.68 25.59 3.28
CA VAL A 184 0.71 25.86 2.87
C VAL A 184 1.45 26.51 4.03
N GLY A 185 2.54 25.90 4.47
CA GLY A 185 3.42 26.45 5.50
C GLY A 185 4.41 27.50 4.98
N GLU A 186 5.31 27.98 5.86
CA GLU A 186 6.24 29.08 5.57
C GLU A 186 7.27 28.75 4.48
N GLU A 187 7.64 27.47 4.28
CA GLU A 187 8.61 27.01 3.28
C GLU A 187 7.92 26.48 1.99
N ASP A 188 6.68 26.89 1.72
CA ASP A 188 5.85 26.39 0.62
C ASP A 188 5.56 24.88 0.67
N TRP A 189 5.73 24.22 1.83
CA TRP A 189 5.32 22.85 2.03
C TRP A 189 3.86 22.76 2.48
N LEU A 190 3.13 21.77 1.96
CA LEU A 190 1.82 21.43 2.51
C LEU A 190 1.97 20.79 3.89
N TRP A 191 1.10 21.19 4.79
CA TRP A 191 0.88 20.58 6.08
C TRP A 191 -0.54 20.04 6.14
N TYR A 192 -0.66 18.81 6.56
CA TYR A 192 -1.93 18.11 6.66
C TYR A 192 -2.40 18.00 8.10
N ASP A 193 -3.65 18.40 8.37
CA ASP A 193 -4.33 18.01 9.60
C ASP A 193 -4.82 16.57 9.46
N ILE A 194 -4.29 15.69 10.31
CA ILE A 194 -4.66 14.28 10.39
C ILE A 194 -5.65 14.02 11.54
N GLY A 195 -6.36 15.06 11.96
CA GLY A 195 -7.35 15.04 13.03
C GLY A 195 -6.75 15.24 14.42
N ASN A 196 -7.60 15.74 15.33
CA ASN A 196 -7.24 16.02 16.72
C ASN A 196 -6.14 17.09 16.87
N GLY A 197 -6.08 18.07 15.95
CA GLY A 197 -5.06 19.13 15.97
C GLY A 197 -3.65 18.61 15.79
N ARG A 198 -3.50 17.53 15.05
CA ARG A 198 -2.21 16.93 14.68
C ARG A 198 -1.84 17.31 13.28
N TRP A 199 -0.79 18.07 13.14
CA TRP A 199 -0.28 18.53 11.85
C TRP A 199 1.01 17.83 11.48
N VAL A 200 1.13 17.43 10.23
CA VAL A 200 2.33 16.78 9.70
C VAL A 200 2.60 17.29 8.29
N ARG A 201 3.87 17.55 7.99
CA ARG A 201 4.29 18.02 6.66
C ARG A 201 4.11 16.93 5.60
N GLN A 202 3.70 17.30 4.39
CA GLN A 202 3.45 16.41 3.25
C GLN A 202 4.58 15.41 2.97
N THR A 203 5.82 15.78 3.22
CA THR A 203 6.99 14.91 2.93
C THR A 203 7.02 13.61 3.72
N TYR A 204 6.19 13.49 4.75
CA TYR A 204 6.06 12.27 5.56
C TYR A 204 4.91 11.38 5.12
N PHE A 205 4.14 11.78 4.10
CA PHE A 205 2.98 11.05 3.63
C PHE A 205 3.04 10.69 2.17
N SER A 206 2.26 9.69 1.82
CA SER A 206 1.76 9.41 0.48
C SER A 206 0.25 9.37 0.55
N ILE A 207 -0.41 10.22 -0.24
CA ILE A 207 -1.84 10.49 -0.15
C ILE A 207 -2.57 9.91 -1.36
N VAL A 208 -3.75 9.38 -1.13
CA VAL A 208 -4.70 8.93 -2.15
C VAL A 208 -5.93 9.83 -2.06
N ASP A 209 -6.28 10.44 -3.17
CA ASP A 209 -7.57 11.11 -3.35
C ASP A 209 -8.40 10.39 -4.43
N VAL A 210 -9.69 10.66 -4.47
CA VAL A 210 -10.56 10.07 -5.48
C VAL A 210 -10.41 10.80 -6.79
N SER A 211 -9.85 10.13 -7.78
CA SER A 211 -9.66 10.69 -9.11
C SER A 211 -10.88 10.48 -10.02
N PRO A 212 -11.15 11.43 -10.93
CA PRO A 212 -12.13 11.23 -11.97
C PRO A 212 -11.66 10.15 -12.95
N ARG A 213 -12.59 9.30 -13.38
CA ARG A 213 -12.31 8.26 -14.37
C ARG A 213 -11.83 8.89 -15.69
N PRO A 214 -10.73 8.39 -16.30
CA PRO A 214 -10.26 8.87 -17.60
C PRO A 214 -11.34 8.76 -18.67
N GLU A 215 -11.48 9.76 -19.55
CA GLU A 215 -12.56 9.82 -20.57
C GLU A 215 -12.61 8.58 -21.48
N SER A 216 -11.47 7.96 -21.77
CA SER A 216 -11.38 6.77 -22.63
C SER A 216 -11.77 5.47 -21.92
N VAL A 217 -11.96 5.48 -20.60
CA VAL A 217 -12.38 4.32 -19.82
C VAL A 217 -13.89 4.31 -19.69
N GLY A 218 -14.53 3.19 -20.02
CA GLY A 218 -15.99 3.05 -19.97
C GLY A 218 -16.53 3.03 -18.52
N GLU A 219 -17.81 3.39 -18.34
CA GLU A 219 -18.48 3.48 -17.03
C GLU A 219 -18.48 2.16 -16.22
N ASN A 220 -18.34 1.04 -16.88
CA ASN A 220 -18.33 -0.29 -16.24
C ASN A 220 -16.98 -1.00 -16.40
N GLU A 221 -15.95 -0.29 -16.81
CA GLU A 221 -14.62 -0.85 -16.96
C GLU A 221 -13.82 -0.74 -15.66
N PHE A 222 -12.85 -1.63 -15.53
CA PHE A 222 -11.92 -1.64 -14.41
C PHE A 222 -10.67 -0.87 -14.81
N TRP A 223 -10.23 -0.02 -13.90
CA TRP A 223 -9.01 0.76 -14.13
C TRP A 223 -8.25 1.01 -12.85
N THR A 224 -6.98 1.30 -13.01
CA THR A 224 -6.10 1.64 -11.89
C THR A 224 -5.42 2.96 -12.15
N GLU A 225 -5.21 3.69 -11.08
CA GLU A 225 -4.44 4.90 -10.99
C GLU A 225 -3.09 4.61 -10.38
N VAL A 226 -2.03 5.08 -11.00
CA VAL A 226 -0.66 5.05 -10.49
C VAL A 226 -0.19 6.50 -10.42
N ASP A 227 -0.11 7.03 -9.21
CA ASP A 227 0.39 8.37 -8.97
C ASP A 227 1.89 8.35 -8.71
N LEU A 228 2.65 8.97 -9.60
CA LEU A 228 4.12 9.01 -9.54
C LEU A 228 4.68 10.05 -8.56
N TYR A 229 3.86 11.02 -8.13
CA TYR A 229 4.24 11.95 -7.08
C TYR A 229 4.05 11.31 -5.71
N GLU A 230 2.85 10.85 -5.44
CA GLU A 230 2.48 10.26 -4.15
C GLU A 230 3.00 8.83 -3.98
N GLN A 231 3.42 8.16 -5.05
CA GLN A 231 3.84 6.76 -5.04
C GLN A 231 2.73 5.85 -4.51
N THR A 232 1.52 6.09 -4.98
CA THR A 232 0.31 5.37 -4.62
C THR A 232 -0.30 4.66 -5.83
N PHE A 233 -1.14 3.70 -5.52
CA PHE A 233 -1.96 2.97 -6.46
C PHE A 233 -3.39 2.95 -5.93
N ALA A 234 -4.36 3.22 -6.82
CA ALA A 234 -5.77 3.05 -6.52
C ALA A 234 -6.46 2.25 -7.63
N ALA A 235 -7.43 1.41 -7.26
CA ALA A 235 -8.20 0.59 -8.19
C ALA A 235 -9.67 1.00 -8.17
N TYR A 236 -10.29 0.99 -9.34
CA TYR A 236 -11.64 1.47 -9.55
C TYR A 236 -12.49 0.51 -10.39
N GLU A 237 -13.76 0.40 -10.05
CA GLU A 237 -14.82 -0.16 -10.88
C GLU A 237 -15.72 0.99 -11.34
N GLY A 238 -15.60 1.42 -12.59
CA GLY A 238 -16.21 2.67 -13.07
C GLY A 238 -15.72 3.86 -12.27
N ASP A 239 -16.64 4.56 -11.60
CA ASP A 239 -16.31 5.76 -10.79
C ASP A 239 -16.08 5.41 -9.30
N ARG A 240 -16.16 4.14 -8.91
CA ARG A 240 -16.04 3.69 -7.53
C ARG A 240 -14.63 3.18 -7.23
N MET A 241 -13.93 3.82 -6.31
CA MET A 241 -12.68 3.30 -5.77
C MET A 241 -12.96 2.02 -4.96
N VAL A 242 -12.18 0.97 -5.16
CA VAL A 242 -12.34 -0.33 -4.50
C VAL A 242 -11.11 -0.78 -3.72
N TYR A 243 -9.96 -0.22 -4.03
CA TYR A 243 -8.69 -0.56 -3.37
C TYR A 243 -7.70 0.59 -3.44
N ALA A 244 -6.78 0.68 -2.48
CA ALA A 244 -5.64 1.57 -2.55
C ALA A 244 -4.44 1.01 -1.79
N THR A 245 -3.22 1.34 -2.24
CA THR A 245 -1.97 0.93 -1.61
C THR A 245 -0.80 1.85 -1.97
N LEU A 246 0.33 1.69 -1.27
CA LEU A 246 1.61 2.28 -1.64
C LEU A 246 2.30 1.43 -2.71
N ILE A 247 3.05 2.08 -3.58
CA ILE A 247 3.88 1.43 -4.61
C ILE A 247 5.29 2.00 -4.63
N SER A 248 6.14 1.41 -5.48
CA SER A 248 7.42 1.99 -5.88
C SER A 248 7.53 2.02 -7.39
N SER A 249 7.45 3.19 -7.98
CA SER A 249 7.63 3.39 -9.42
C SER A 249 9.11 3.49 -9.82
N GLY A 250 9.36 3.74 -11.11
CA GLY A 250 10.69 3.87 -11.68
C GLY A 250 11.51 5.03 -11.12
N LEU A 251 12.81 4.79 -10.92
CA LEU A 251 13.77 5.84 -10.58
C LEU A 251 13.85 6.88 -11.71
N ASN A 252 14.30 8.10 -11.40
CA ASN A 252 14.39 9.18 -12.39
C ASN A 252 15.23 8.84 -13.65
N ARG A 253 16.19 7.92 -13.52
CA ARG A 253 16.99 7.42 -14.65
C ARG A 253 16.29 6.33 -15.48
N TRP A 254 15.26 5.72 -14.93
CA TRP A 254 14.39 4.72 -15.57
C TRP A 254 12.93 4.98 -15.17
N PRO A 255 12.33 6.07 -15.65
CA PRO A 255 11.02 6.48 -15.18
C PRO A 255 9.92 5.52 -15.67
N THR A 256 8.93 5.30 -14.84
CA THR A 256 7.63 4.80 -15.28
C THR A 256 7.01 5.87 -16.16
N ARG A 257 6.53 5.51 -17.34
CA ARG A 257 5.99 6.47 -18.31
C ARG A 257 4.55 6.83 -17.96
N GLU A 258 4.25 8.12 -18.00
CA GLU A 258 2.88 8.62 -17.88
C GLU A 258 2.05 8.27 -19.12
N GLY A 259 0.76 8.03 -18.92
CA GLY A 259 -0.17 7.73 -19.98
C GLY A 259 -1.32 6.83 -19.52
N LEU A 260 -2.21 6.54 -20.43
CA LEU A 260 -3.29 5.56 -20.24
C LEU A 260 -2.97 4.33 -21.08
N PHE A 261 -2.83 3.21 -20.41
CA PHE A 261 -2.43 1.93 -20.99
C PHE A 261 -3.49 0.86 -20.72
N GLN A 262 -3.35 -0.29 -21.41
CA GLN A 262 -4.10 -1.50 -21.06
C GLN A 262 -3.13 -2.63 -20.74
N VAL A 263 -3.51 -3.48 -19.79
CA VAL A 263 -2.79 -4.73 -19.53
C VAL A 263 -2.96 -5.64 -20.75
N TRP A 264 -1.84 -6.09 -21.31
CA TRP A 264 -1.83 -6.90 -22.54
C TRP A 264 -1.30 -8.32 -22.31
N ASP A 265 -0.58 -8.57 -21.20
CA ASP A 265 -0.12 -9.92 -20.84
C ASP A 265 -0.03 -10.08 -19.31
N ARG A 266 -0.22 -11.33 -18.83
CA ARG A 266 -0.29 -11.64 -17.40
C ARG A 266 0.40 -12.95 -17.08
N PHE A 267 1.17 -12.95 -15.98
CA PHE A 267 1.81 -14.16 -15.45
C PHE A 267 1.60 -14.26 -13.95
N TYR A 268 1.24 -15.43 -13.46
CA TYR A 268 1.22 -15.69 -12.02
C TYR A 268 2.60 -15.50 -11.41
N GLU A 269 3.62 -15.96 -12.12
CA GLU A 269 5.02 -15.74 -11.79
C GLU A 269 5.88 -15.87 -13.03
N TYR A 270 6.91 -15.07 -13.11
CA TYR A 270 7.92 -15.15 -14.16
C TYR A 270 9.21 -14.45 -13.72
N LYS A 271 10.32 -14.78 -14.36
CA LYS A 271 11.58 -14.09 -14.13
C LYS A 271 11.61 -12.73 -14.83
N MET A 272 12.28 -11.77 -14.21
CA MET A 272 12.64 -10.52 -14.88
C MET A 272 14.13 -10.29 -14.80
N SER A 273 14.72 -9.79 -15.90
CA SER A 273 16.12 -9.39 -15.95
C SER A 273 16.27 -8.20 -16.89
N GLY A 274 17.27 -7.37 -16.63
CA GLY A 274 17.57 -6.22 -17.47
C GLY A 274 18.98 -5.72 -17.27
N ALA A 275 19.42 -4.82 -18.16
CA ALA A 275 20.73 -4.21 -18.15
C ALA A 275 21.88 -5.24 -18.20
N GLU A 276 21.73 -6.37 -18.91
CA GLU A 276 22.76 -7.38 -19.04
C GLU A 276 24.07 -6.79 -19.55
N GLY A 277 25.17 -7.08 -18.85
CA GLY A 277 26.49 -6.52 -19.15
C GLY A 277 26.69 -5.06 -18.75
N GLN A 278 25.75 -4.46 -18.03
CA GLN A 278 25.84 -3.12 -17.45
C GLN A 278 26.01 -3.18 -15.92
N VAL A 279 26.41 -2.06 -15.33
CA VAL A 279 26.60 -1.93 -13.87
C VAL A 279 25.28 -2.15 -13.10
N ASP A 280 24.17 -1.85 -13.73
CA ASP A 280 22.83 -1.96 -13.14
C ASP A 280 22.12 -3.28 -13.52
N TYR A 281 22.89 -4.32 -13.87
CA TYR A 281 22.31 -5.64 -14.18
C TYR A 281 21.51 -6.17 -13.01
N TYR A 282 20.29 -6.65 -13.31
CA TYR A 282 19.45 -7.33 -12.35
C TYR A 282 18.90 -8.63 -12.93
N PHE A 283 18.69 -9.59 -12.05
CA PHE A 283 18.04 -10.85 -12.35
C PHE A 283 17.20 -11.28 -11.14
N LEU A 284 15.90 -11.40 -11.34
CA LEU A 284 14.92 -11.69 -10.30
C LEU A 284 14.12 -12.91 -10.74
N GLU A 285 14.17 -14.00 -9.97
CA GLU A 285 13.41 -15.22 -10.23
C GLU A 285 12.01 -15.13 -9.64
N ASP A 286 11.06 -15.79 -10.28
CA ASP A 286 9.70 -16.04 -9.81
C ASP A 286 9.01 -14.79 -9.24
N ILE A 287 9.06 -13.68 -9.98
CA ILE A 287 8.32 -12.46 -9.62
C ILE A 287 6.83 -12.79 -9.69
N PRO A 288 6.06 -12.55 -8.61
CA PRO A 288 4.65 -12.92 -8.57
C PRO A 288 3.73 -11.84 -9.18
N TYR A 289 2.60 -12.31 -9.75
CA TYR A 289 1.46 -11.49 -10.16
C TYR A 289 1.79 -10.36 -11.12
N ILE A 290 2.41 -10.71 -12.26
CA ILE A 290 2.86 -9.75 -13.26
C ILE A 290 1.71 -9.40 -14.20
N MET A 291 1.51 -8.09 -14.45
CA MET A 291 0.55 -7.52 -15.38
C MET A 291 1.28 -6.48 -16.23
N TYR A 292 1.69 -6.86 -17.44
CA TYR A 292 2.38 -5.96 -18.39
C TYR A 292 1.40 -4.95 -18.99
N PHE A 293 1.72 -3.65 -18.92
CA PHE A 293 0.87 -2.57 -19.42
C PHE A 293 1.55 -1.67 -20.47
N ASP A 294 2.86 -1.40 -20.38
CA ASP A 294 3.59 -0.60 -21.36
C ASP A 294 4.51 -1.48 -22.21
N GLU A 295 4.11 -1.76 -23.45
CA GLU A 295 4.89 -2.57 -24.40
C GLU A 295 6.21 -1.91 -24.81
N THR A 296 6.29 -0.56 -24.76
CA THR A 296 7.48 0.17 -25.25
C THR A 296 8.70 -0.07 -24.37
N ILE A 297 8.51 -0.12 -23.06
CA ILE A 297 9.60 -0.32 -22.10
C ILE A 297 9.48 -1.65 -21.33
N GLY A 298 8.43 -2.43 -21.59
CA GLY A 298 8.16 -3.66 -20.88
C GLY A 298 7.78 -3.44 -19.42
N ALA A 299 7.12 -2.31 -19.10
CA ALA A 299 6.71 -2.05 -17.74
C ALA A 299 5.48 -2.86 -17.33
N ALA A 300 5.46 -3.28 -16.07
CA ALA A 300 4.38 -4.06 -15.47
C ALA A 300 4.07 -3.60 -14.05
N LEU A 301 2.84 -3.88 -13.62
CA LEU A 301 2.48 -3.99 -12.20
C LEU A 301 2.90 -5.39 -11.75
N HIS A 302 3.54 -5.54 -10.59
CA HIS A 302 3.92 -6.86 -10.09
C HIS A 302 4.26 -6.86 -8.59
N GLY A 303 4.17 -8.02 -7.96
CA GLY A 303 4.60 -8.20 -6.59
C GLY A 303 6.12 -8.12 -6.43
N THR A 304 6.55 -7.62 -5.28
CA THR A 304 7.96 -7.35 -5.00
C THR A 304 8.37 -7.95 -3.66
N TYR A 305 9.34 -8.86 -3.69
CA TYR A 305 9.87 -9.52 -2.49
C TYR A 305 11.25 -9.02 -2.06
N TRP A 306 11.95 -8.21 -2.89
CA TRP A 306 13.35 -7.83 -2.67
C TRP A 306 13.54 -6.47 -1.99
N HIS A 307 12.45 -5.76 -1.70
CA HIS A 307 12.48 -4.52 -0.90
C HIS A 307 11.10 -4.21 -0.30
N ASP A 308 11.08 -3.30 0.67
CA ASP A 308 9.89 -2.75 1.29
C ASP A 308 9.76 -1.21 1.14
N ARG A 309 10.39 -0.63 0.11
CA ARG A 309 10.47 0.82 -0.09
C ARG A 309 9.20 1.44 -0.69
N PHE A 310 8.05 0.87 -0.41
CA PHE A 310 6.77 1.43 -0.87
C PHE A 310 6.54 2.83 -0.31
N GLY A 311 6.04 3.74 -1.16
CA GLY A 311 6.00 5.19 -0.93
C GLY A 311 7.20 5.95 -1.52
N TYR A 312 8.18 5.25 -2.12
CA TYR A 312 9.37 5.85 -2.75
C TYR A 312 9.70 5.19 -4.08
N LYS A 313 10.24 5.96 -5.03
CA LYS A 313 10.74 5.43 -6.30
C LYS A 313 11.88 4.44 -6.08
N HIS A 314 11.83 3.28 -6.73
CA HIS A 314 12.87 2.24 -6.57
C HIS A 314 13.13 1.39 -7.81
N SER A 315 12.19 1.26 -8.76
CA SER A 315 12.26 0.32 -9.87
C SER A 315 13.02 0.82 -11.10
N HIS A 316 13.12 -0.03 -12.11
CA HIS A 316 13.64 0.28 -13.45
C HIS A 316 12.52 0.56 -14.47
N GLY A 317 11.38 1.08 -14.03
CA GLY A 317 10.24 1.45 -14.87
C GLY A 317 8.96 0.71 -14.55
N CYS A 318 9.03 -0.47 -13.95
CA CYS A 318 7.86 -1.18 -13.44
C CYS A 318 7.23 -0.47 -12.22
N VAL A 319 6.01 -0.83 -11.91
CA VAL A 319 5.33 -0.46 -10.67
C VAL A 319 5.41 -1.63 -9.70
N ASN A 320 6.32 -1.51 -8.74
CA ASN A 320 6.53 -2.50 -7.70
C ASN A 320 5.44 -2.37 -6.65
N MET A 321 4.78 -3.46 -6.31
CA MET A 321 3.71 -3.54 -5.33
C MET A 321 4.08 -4.50 -4.19
N PRO A 322 3.55 -4.31 -2.97
CA PRO A 322 3.54 -5.39 -1.99
C PRO A 322 2.92 -6.65 -2.61
N ILE A 323 3.45 -7.83 -2.29
CA ILE A 323 2.99 -9.07 -2.96
C ILE A 323 1.49 -9.28 -2.79
N LYS A 324 0.97 -9.03 -1.59
CA LYS A 324 -0.46 -9.18 -1.28
C LYS A 324 -1.35 -8.24 -2.11
N ASP A 325 -0.88 -7.02 -2.37
CA ASP A 325 -1.60 -6.03 -3.17
C ASP A 325 -1.55 -6.37 -4.66
N ALA A 326 -0.41 -6.88 -5.12
CA ALA A 326 -0.29 -7.39 -6.49
C ALA A 326 -1.18 -8.61 -6.72
N GLU A 327 -1.27 -9.54 -5.74
CA GLU A 327 -2.18 -10.67 -5.78
C GLU A 327 -3.63 -10.23 -5.84
N TRP A 328 -4.01 -9.30 -4.94
CA TRP A 328 -5.35 -8.74 -4.94
C TRP A 328 -5.70 -8.12 -6.31
N THR A 329 -4.81 -7.27 -6.84
CA THR A 329 -5.00 -6.58 -8.13
C THR A 329 -5.11 -7.57 -9.29
N PHE A 330 -4.25 -8.59 -9.31
CA PHE A 330 -4.23 -9.63 -10.34
C PHE A 330 -5.54 -10.44 -10.36
N ASN A 331 -5.99 -10.87 -9.18
CA ASN A 331 -7.22 -11.66 -9.06
C ASN A 331 -8.46 -10.81 -9.36
N TRP A 332 -8.58 -9.62 -8.75
CA TRP A 332 -9.70 -8.71 -8.98
C TRP A 332 -9.83 -8.33 -10.46
N SER A 333 -8.75 -7.98 -11.10
CA SER A 333 -8.78 -7.54 -12.50
C SER A 333 -8.94 -8.69 -13.49
N SER A 334 -8.87 -9.96 -13.07
CA SER A 334 -9.16 -11.12 -13.91
C SER A 334 -10.64 -11.20 -14.30
N ASP A 335 -11.52 -10.57 -13.52
CA ASP A 335 -12.97 -10.49 -13.79
C ASP A 335 -13.36 -9.22 -14.56
N ALA A 336 -12.37 -8.39 -14.98
CA ALA A 336 -12.62 -7.17 -15.73
C ALA A 336 -13.37 -7.47 -17.04
N PRO A 337 -14.40 -6.71 -17.39
CA PRO A 337 -15.19 -6.91 -18.64
C PRO A 337 -14.36 -6.74 -19.90
N ASN A 338 -13.38 -5.88 -19.86
CA ASN A 338 -12.32 -5.66 -20.84
C ASN A 338 -11.00 -5.68 -20.08
N ASP A 339 -9.88 -5.75 -20.75
CA ASP A 339 -8.59 -5.72 -20.05
C ASP A 339 -8.46 -4.52 -19.11
N LEU A 340 -7.67 -4.70 -18.03
CA LEU A 340 -7.46 -3.67 -17.03
C LEU A 340 -6.80 -2.43 -17.64
N TRP A 341 -7.40 -1.27 -17.44
CA TRP A 341 -6.76 0.00 -17.75
C TRP A 341 -5.78 0.42 -16.64
N VAL A 342 -4.65 0.98 -17.04
CA VAL A 342 -3.63 1.52 -16.11
C VAL A 342 -3.36 2.97 -16.50
N TRP A 343 -3.83 3.89 -15.67
CA TRP A 343 -3.56 5.32 -15.82
C TRP A 343 -2.38 5.70 -14.94
N VAL A 344 -1.30 6.12 -15.56
CA VAL A 344 -0.08 6.59 -14.90
C VAL A 344 0.02 8.09 -15.07
N HIS A 345 0.11 8.80 -13.98
CA HIS A 345 0.23 10.27 -13.97
C HIS A 345 1.07 10.76 -12.78
N THR A 346 1.34 12.04 -12.77
CA THR A 346 1.97 12.74 -11.65
C THR A 346 0.99 13.79 -11.14
N SER A 347 0.51 13.64 -9.92
CA SER A 347 -0.34 14.64 -9.28
C SER A 347 0.47 15.87 -8.89
N ASP A 348 -0.26 16.99 -8.75
CA ASP A 348 0.27 18.19 -8.13
C ASP A 348 -0.54 18.46 -6.85
N PRO A 349 0.03 18.24 -5.67
CA PRO A 349 -0.69 18.39 -4.42
C PRO A 349 -1.17 19.82 -4.14
N TYR A 350 -0.66 20.82 -4.88
CA TYR A 350 -1.06 22.22 -4.73
C TYR A 350 -2.29 22.60 -5.56
N THR A 351 -2.70 21.75 -6.52
CA THR A 351 -3.86 22.03 -7.39
C THR A 351 -5.16 22.25 -6.61
N HIS A 352 -5.32 21.58 -5.47
CA HIS A 352 -6.52 21.69 -4.64
C HIS A 352 -6.62 23.01 -3.85
N LEU A 353 -5.53 23.74 -3.72
CA LEU A 353 -5.47 25.02 -3.00
C LEU A 353 -5.90 26.20 -3.88
N GLU A 354 -5.81 26.07 -5.20
CA GLU A 354 -6.14 27.14 -6.15
C GLU A 354 -7.66 27.28 -6.38
N THR A 355 -8.47 26.31 -5.97
CA THR A 355 -9.94 26.29 -6.23
C THR A 355 -10.79 26.97 -5.17
N ASN A 356 -10.21 27.49 -4.10
CA ASN A 356 -10.92 28.14 -2.97
C ASN A 356 -10.77 29.67 -2.92
N GLU A 357 -10.34 30.34 -4.00
CA GLU A 357 -10.36 31.82 -4.13
C GLU A 357 -11.66 32.33 -4.79
#